data_9f992d9d66afaa00091d2d016c49e429
#
_entry.id   9f992d9d66afaa00091d2d016c49e429
#
_cell.length_a   1.000
_cell.length_b   1.000
_cell.length_c   1.000
_cell.angle_alpha   90.00
_cell.angle_beta   90.00
_cell.angle_gamma   90.00
#
_symmetry.space_group_name_H-M   'P 1'
#
loop_
_entity.id
_entity.type
_entity.pdbx_description
1 polymer ?
#
loop_
_entity_poly.entity_id
_entity_poly.type
_entity_poly.pdbx_seq_one_letter_code
_entity_poly.pdbx_strand_id
1 'polypeptide(L)'
;METKVEVKTIPLHGLFIHRKQVWRSLGKLRAESHSTSAQKVFMNEHNTEVSTENADFIDGLKVTPYDGELPRISKYVGNISYYQYCLMQKLV
;
A
#
# COMPACT_ATOMS: atom_id res chain seq x y z
N MET A 1 -0.24 -0.13 22.29
CA MET A 1 0.74 0.75 21.64
C MET A 1 1.31 0.04 20.42
N GLU A 2 1.25 0.67 19.25
CA GLU A 2 1.75 0.04 18.04
C GLU A 2 3.26 0.09 18.00
N THR A 3 3.87 -1.03 17.62
CA THR A 3 5.31 -1.11 17.46
C THR A 3 5.65 -0.90 15.99
N LYS A 4 6.49 0.09 15.72
CA LYS A 4 6.95 0.34 14.36
C LYS A 4 8.23 -0.45 14.10
N VAL A 5 8.35 -0.94 12.87
CA VAL A 5 9.54 -1.67 12.42
C VAL A 5 10.05 -1.03 11.13
N GLU A 6 11.29 -1.32 10.79
CA GLU A 6 11.82 -0.85 9.51
C GLU A 6 11.08 -1.53 8.36
N VAL A 7 10.76 -0.77 7.32
CA VAL A 7 9.98 -1.29 6.19
C VAL A 7 10.67 -2.48 5.53
N LYS A 8 11.99 -2.52 5.55
CA LYS A 8 12.74 -3.64 4.95
C LYS A 8 12.47 -4.98 5.64
N THR A 9 11.95 -4.96 6.87
CA THR A 9 11.66 -6.18 7.62
C THR A 9 10.28 -6.74 7.32
N ILE A 10 9.45 -6.00 6.61
CA ILE A 10 8.12 -6.49 6.20
C ILE A 10 8.32 -7.60 5.18
N PRO A 11 7.76 -8.80 5.40
CA PRO A 11 7.93 -9.89 4.43
C PRO A 11 7.28 -9.56 3.09
N LEU A 12 7.74 -10.23 2.04
CA LEU A 12 7.16 -10.07 0.71
C LEU A 12 5.66 -10.31 0.77
N HIS A 13 4.90 -9.38 0.18
CA HIS A 13 3.43 -9.37 0.17
C HIS A 13 2.81 -9.10 1.54
N GLY A 14 3.63 -8.80 2.57
CA GLY A 14 3.12 -8.38 3.86
C GLY A 14 2.53 -6.97 3.78
N LEU A 15 1.61 -6.67 4.68
CA LEU A 15 0.96 -5.36 4.72
C LEU A 15 1.59 -4.49 5.80
N PHE A 16 1.60 -3.20 5.56
CA PHE A 16 2.03 -2.24 6.57
C PHE A 16 1.25 -0.92 6.37
N ILE A 17 1.26 -0.10 7.41
CA ILE A 17 0.61 1.22 7.38
C ILE A 17 1.67 2.30 7.38
N HIS A 18 1.53 3.26 6.49
CA HIS A 18 2.35 4.45 6.43
C HIS A 18 1.46 5.63 6.04
N ARG A 19 1.49 6.69 6.85
CA ARG A 19 0.67 7.89 6.64
C ARG A 19 -0.81 7.57 6.46
N LYS A 20 -1.33 6.67 7.32
CA LYS A 20 -2.74 6.27 7.34
C LYS A 20 -3.17 5.50 6.09
N GLN A 21 -2.23 5.03 5.28
CA GLN A 21 -2.52 4.21 4.11
C GLN A 21 -1.99 2.81 4.32
N VAL A 22 -2.67 1.82 3.76
CA VAL A 22 -2.22 0.43 3.80
C VAL A 22 -1.47 0.11 2.52
N TRP A 23 -0.29 -0.47 2.67
CA TRP A 23 0.59 -0.83 1.56
C TRP A 23 0.93 -2.31 1.62
N ARG A 24 1.06 -2.92 0.46
CA ARG A 24 1.53 -4.30 0.35
C ARG A 24 2.96 -4.29 -0.16
N SER A 25 3.87 -4.91 0.59
CA SER A 25 5.28 -4.95 0.21
C SER A 25 5.47 -5.79 -1.05
N LEU A 26 6.23 -5.26 -1.99
CA LEU A 26 6.67 -5.98 -3.20
C LEU A 26 8.12 -6.43 -3.08
N GLY A 27 8.75 -6.15 -1.96
CA GLY A 27 10.14 -6.51 -1.74
C GLY A 27 11.08 -5.56 -2.46
N LYS A 28 12.33 -5.99 -2.61
CA LYS A 28 13.35 -5.22 -3.29
C LYS A 28 13.49 -5.68 -4.73
N LEU A 29 13.69 -4.75 -5.65
CA LEU A 29 13.98 -5.08 -7.03
C LEU A 29 15.32 -5.79 -7.17
N ARG A 30 16.29 -5.40 -6.35
CA ARG A 30 17.64 -5.97 -6.35
C ARG A 30 18.10 -6.10 -4.91
N ALA A 31 18.95 -7.09 -4.65
CA ALA A 31 19.47 -7.33 -3.30
C ALA A 31 20.22 -6.13 -2.73
N GLU A 32 20.90 -5.37 -3.59
CA GLU A 32 21.68 -4.20 -3.17
C GLU A 32 20.84 -2.92 -3.06
N SER A 33 19.56 -2.97 -3.38
CA SER A 33 18.69 -1.79 -3.26
C SER A 33 18.60 -1.32 -1.82
N HIS A 34 18.54 -0.01 -1.64
CA HIS A 34 18.34 0.60 -0.33
C HIS A 34 16.89 1.02 -0.11
N SER A 35 15.97 0.51 -0.91
CA SER A 35 14.56 0.80 -0.79
C SER A 35 13.73 -0.47 -1.00
N THR A 36 12.52 -0.44 -0.46
CA THR A 36 11.54 -1.51 -0.60
C THR A 36 10.36 -0.94 -1.38
N SER A 37 9.98 -1.63 -2.44
CA SER A 37 8.83 -1.21 -3.24
C SER A 37 7.55 -1.71 -2.61
N ALA A 38 6.46 -0.96 -2.76
CA ALA A 38 5.17 -1.35 -2.24
C ALA A 38 4.05 -0.76 -3.08
N GLN A 39 2.88 -1.35 -2.96
CA GLN A 39 1.66 -0.89 -3.62
C GLN A 39 0.64 -0.47 -2.58
N LYS A 40 0.02 0.70 -2.77
CA LYS A 40 -1.11 1.10 -1.96
C LYS A 40 -2.30 0.24 -2.38
N VAL A 41 -2.94 -0.41 -1.43
CA VAL A 41 -3.96 -1.41 -1.72
C VAL A 41 -5.27 -1.11 -1.01
N PHE A 42 -6.36 -1.49 -1.64
CA PHE A 42 -7.71 -1.34 -1.13
C PHE A 42 -8.54 -2.54 -1.55
N MET A 43 -9.66 -2.72 -0.88
CA MET A 43 -10.66 -3.71 -1.28
C MET A 43 -11.77 -2.97 -2.02
N ASN A 44 -12.14 -3.46 -3.21
CA ASN A 44 -13.21 -2.85 -3.98
C ASN A 44 -14.58 -3.40 -3.55
N GLU A 45 -15.64 -2.94 -4.21
CA GLU A 45 -17.01 -3.34 -3.89
C GLU A 45 -17.28 -4.81 -4.19
N HIS A 46 -16.43 -5.45 -5.00
CA HIS A 46 -16.56 -6.87 -5.36
C HIS A 46 -15.67 -7.76 -4.51
N ASN A 47 -15.14 -7.24 -3.40
CA ASN A 47 -14.24 -7.96 -2.52
C ASN A 47 -12.95 -8.41 -3.21
N THR A 48 -12.50 -7.63 -4.19
CA THR A 48 -11.24 -7.88 -4.88
C THR A 48 -10.23 -6.81 -4.47
N GLU A 49 -9.01 -7.23 -4.18
CA GLU A 49 -7.94 -6.30 -3.85
C GLU A 49 -7.52 -5.54 -5.11
N VAL A 50 -7.41 -4.22 -4.98
CA VAL A 50 -6.93 -3.38 -6.07
C VAL A 50 -5.76 -2.55 -5.57
N SER A 51 -4.79 -2.33 -6.45
CA SER A 51 -3.66 -1.47 -6.15
C SER A 51 -3.81 -0.18 -6.97
N THR A 52 -3.55 0.94 -6.32
CA THR A 52 -3.79 2.24 -6.93
C THR A 52 -2.52 3.06 -7.12
N GLU A 53 -1.44 2.70 -6.45
CA GLU A 53 -0.23 3.51 -6.47
C GLU A 53 0.95 2.66 -6.08
N ASN A 54 2.08 2.87 -6.72
CA ASN A 54 3.34 2.23 -6.35
C ASN A 54 4.27 3.28 -5.76
N ALA A 55 5.05 2.90 -4.77
CA ALA A 55 6.04 3.78 -4.18
C ALA A 55 7.21 2.97 -3.68
N ASP A 56 8.36 3.64 -3.56
CA ASP A 56 9.56 3.05 -2.96
C ASP A 56 9.79 3.72 -1.61
N PHE A 57 10.07 2.89 -0.61
CA PHE A 57 10.31 3.36 0.76
C PHE A 57 11.74 3.05 1.14
N ILE A 58 12.43 4.04 1.70
CA ILE A 58 13.80 3.86 2.18
C ILE A 58 13.82 2.77 3.25
N ASP A 59 14.77 1.85 3.16
CA ASP A 59 14.83 0.66 4.02
C ASP A 59 14.69 0.96 5.52
N GLY A 60 15.27 2.04 5.97
CA GLY A 60 15.23 2.39 7.40
C GLY A 60 13.94 3.08 7.85
N LEU A 61 13.00 3.35 6.94
CA LEU A 61 11.76 4.00 7.31
C LEU A 61 10.97 3.13 8.27
N LYS A 62 10.43 3.74 9.33
CA LYS A 62 9.64 3.03 10.31
C LYS A 62 8.18 3.01 9.88
N VAL A 63 7.59 1.83 9.85
CA VAL A 63 6.19 1.62 9.48
C VAL A 63 5.54 0.69 10.48
N THR A 64 4.21 0.65 10.49
CA THR A 64 3.45 -0.22 11.39
C THR A 64 3.02 -1.47 10.63
N PRO A 65 3.48 -2.66 11.04
CA PRO A 65 2.98 -3.90 10.42
C PRO A 65 1.47 -3.98 10.57
N TYR A 66 0.80 -4.55 9.57
CA TYR A 66 -0.64 -4.60 9.55
C TYR A 66 -1.09 -5.98 9.08
N ASP A 67 -2.04 -6.58 9.77
CA ASP A 67 -2.58 -7.89 9.43
C ASP A 67 -4.11 -7.91 9.41
N GLY A 68 -4.71 -6.73 9.42
CA GLY A 68 -6.16 -6.62 9.39
C GLY A 68 -6.75 -6.64 7.99
N GLU A 69 -8.02 -6.32 7.90
CA GLU A 69 -8.68 -6.24 6.62
C GLU A 69 -8.26 -4.98 5.87
N LEU A 70 -8.23 -5.09 4.53
CA LEU A 70 -7.92 -3.93 3.71
C LEU A 70 -9.02 -2.89 3.81
N PRO A 71 -8.66 -1.60 3.77
CA PRO A 71 -9.68 -0.55 3.71
C PRO A 71 -10.51 -0.71 2.44
N ARG A 72 -11.80 -0.43 2.54
CA ARG A 72 -12.69 -0.51 1.40
C ARG A 72 -12.82 0.85 0.74
N ILE A 73 -12.78 0.83 -0.59
CA ILE A 73 -13.12 1.99 -1.38
C ILE A 73 -14.59 1.84 -1.73
N SER A 74 -15.41 2.81 -1.30
CA SER A 74 -16.80 2.85 -1.71
C SER A 74 -16.85 3.21 -3.21
N LYS A 75 -18.05 3.11 -3.79
CA LYS A 75 -18.24 3.50 -5.18
C LYS A 75 -17.73 4.92 -5.47
N TYR A 76 -17.67 5.74 -4.43
CA TYR A 76 -17.16 7.10 -4.55
C TYR A 76 -16.03 7.30 -3.57
N VAL A 77 -15.02 8.06 -4.01
CA VAL A 77 -13.90 8.49 -3.17
C VAL A 77 -13.99 10.01 -3.13
N GLY A 78 -14.48 10.55 -2.01
CA GLY A 78 -14.79 11.96 -1.96
C GLY A 78 -15.90 12.29 -2.95
N ASN A 79 -15.62 13.17 -3.90
CA ASN A 79 -16.59 13.58 -4.90
C ASN A 79 -16.39 12.90 -6.25
N ILE A 80 -15.55 11.87 -6.30
CA ILE A 80 -15.31 11.13 -7.54
C ILE A 80 -15.68 9.67 -7.36
N SER A 81 -16.13 9.05 -8.45
CA SER A 81 -16.47 7.64 -8.42
C SER A 81 -15.20 6.78 -8.36
N TYR A 82 -15.36 5.56 -7.90
CA TYR A 82 -14.27 4.60 -7.89
C TYR A 82 -13.63 4.48 -9.28
N TYR A 83 -14.46 4.43 -10.31
CA TYR A 83 -13.98 4.32 -11.68
C TYR A 83 -13.08 5.50 -12.05
N GLN A 84 -13.54 6.72 -11.74
CA GLN A 84 -12.75 7.92 -12.02
C GLN A 84 -11.47 7.94 -11.21
N TYR A 85 -11.53 7.51 -9.96
CA TYR A 85 -10.35 7.43 -9.12
C TYR A 85 -9.30 6.52 -9.75
N CYS A 86 -9.71 5.34 -10.21
CA CYS A 86 -8.79 4.39 -10.85
C CYS A 86 -8.21 4.96 -12.15
N LEU A 87 -9.03 5.66 -12.94
CA LEU A 87 -8.53 6.29 -14.16
C LEU A 87 -7.48 7.35 -13.85
N MET A 88 -7.71 8.16 -12.82
CA MET A 88 -6.75 9.18 -12.43
C MET A 88 -5.41 8.56 -12.03
N GLN A 89 -5.43 7.43 -11.34
CA GLN A 89 -4.21 6.74 -10.93
C GLN A 89 -3.45 6.17 -12.14
N LYS A 90 -4.16 5.76 -13.17
CA LYS A 90 -3.53 5.22 -14.38
C LYS A 90 -2.95 6.31 -15.27
N LEU A 91 -3.48 7.49 -15.21
CA LEU A 91 -3.05 8.60 -16.05
C LEU A 91 -1.88 9.39 -15.47
N VAL A 92 -1.53 9.13 -14.25
CA VAL A 92 -0.44 9.84 -13.57
C VAL A 92 0.91 9.16 -13.81
#